data_4f5e4aba498bef003017ef18e0fab36c
#
_entry.id   4f5e4aba498bef003017ef18e0fab36c
#
_cell.length_a   1.000
_cell.length_b   1.000
_cell.length_c   1.000
_cell.angle_alpha   90.00
_cell.angle_beta   90.00
_cell.angle_gamma   90.00
#
_symmetry.space_group_name_H-M   'P 1'
#
loop_
_entity.id
_entity.type
_entity.pdbx_description
1 polymer ?
#
loop_
_entity_poly.entity_id
_entity_poly.type
_entity_poly.pdbx_seq_one_letter_code
_entity_poly.pdbx_strand_id
1 'polypeptide(L)'
;MLWNEILRMAFSSLGVNKLRSFLTMSGITIGVFSVIGVMTTVSAMRGSIETGLSFLGSNMFQIGKHPTGIQVGGDQRRRIEQRRNITFEQAQRYQELMADLTEVVCLKAFYRWGPVQATYANRKTEPGLTFGGTNEHFLAANQYSIDTGRNFTGADVDLARPLAIIGQDLVKKLFPSESPLGKMIKLAGRTYTVIGTYAEKGTSFGQTQDDIVMVPITRFLSDFGAAR
;
A
#
# COMPACT_ATOMS: atom_id res chain seq x y z
N MET A 1 52.11 -22.98 24.36
CA MET A 1 52.40 -22.33 25.64
C MET A 1 52.55 -20.81 25.51
N LEU A 2 53.19 -20.26 24.51
CA LEU A 2 53.44 -18.81 24.32
C LEU A 2 52.15 -17.94 24.24
N TRP A 3 51.08 -18.40 23.65
CA TRP A 3 49.85 -17.62 23.53
C TRP A 3 49.15 -17.33 24.85
N ASN A 4 49.18 -18.26 25.81
CA ASN A 4 48.59 -18.06 27.13
C ASN A 4 49.37 -17.06 27.96
N GLU A 5 50.70 -17.03 27.81
CA GLU A 5 51.56 -16.07 28.50
C GLU A 5 51.36 -14.65 27.94
N ILE A 6 51.28 -14.51 26.61
CA ILE A 6 51.01 -13.22 25.94
C ILE A 6 49.69 -12.66 26.38
N LEU A 7 48.61 -13.48 26.39
CA LEU A 7 47.28 -13.06 26.86
C LEU A 7 47.32 -12.65 28.34
N ARG A 8 48.01 -13.41 29.17
CA ARG A 8 48.14 -13.10 30.61
C ARG A 8 48.88 -11.80 30.89
N MET A 9 49.97 -11.52 30.13
CA MET A 9 50.67 -10.23 30.17
C MET A 9 49.80 -9.07 29.70
N ALA A 10 49.03 -9.26 28.61
CA ALA A 10 48.14 -8.25 28.07
C ALA A 10 47.05 -7.90 29.09
N PHE A 11 46.41 -8.89 29.71
CA PHE A 11 45.41 -8.66 30.79
C PHE A 11 45.99 -8.02 32.02
N SER A 12 47.23 -8.40 32.42
CA SER A 12 47.94 -7.78 33.56
C SER A 12 48.24 -6.30 33.29
N SER A 13 48.67 -5.94 32.08
CA SER A 13 48.95 -4.56 31.68
C SER A 13 47.71 -3.67 31.69
N LEU A 14 46.54 -4.23 31.36
CA LEU A 14 45.23 -3.52 31.48
C LEU A 14 44.89 -3.24 32.96
N GLY A 15 45.30 -4.11 33.90
CA GLY A 15 45.03 -3.95 35.32
C GLY A 15 45.86 -2.87 36.02
N VAL A 16 47.02 -2.50 35.48
CA VAL A 16 47.93 -1.50 36.08
C VAL A 16 47.40 -0.07 35.94
N ASN A 17 46.72 0.27 34.82
CA ASN A 17 46.16 1.61 34.57
C ASN A 17 44.65 1.52 34.25
N LYS A 18 43.86 1.10 35.25
CA LYS A 18 42.41 0.82 35.06
C LYS A 18 41.62 1.98 34.44
N LEU A 19 41.87 3.21 34.85
CA LEU A 19 41.15 4.38 34.34
C LEU A 19 41.47 4.64 32.86
N ARG A 20 42.73 4.52 32.43
CA ARG A 20 43.15 4.71 31.05
C ARG A 20 42.56 3.60 30.15
N SER A 21 42.66 2.35 30.60
CA SER A 21 42.12 1.19 29.89
C SER A 21 40.61 1.28 29.74
N PHE A 22 39.89 1.71 30.79
CA PHE A 22 38.45 1.92 30.72
C PHE A 22 38.07 3.03 29.76
N LEU A 23 38.76 4.19 29.78
CA LEU A 23 38.47 5.29 28.84
C LEU A 23 38.74 4.91 27.41
N THR A 24 39.84 4.24 27.09
CA THR A 24 40.16 3.79 25.73
C THR A 24 39.19 2.73 25.25
N MET A 25 38.85 1.73 26.03
CA MET A 25 37.85 0.72 25.72
C MET A 25 36.47 1.34 25.47
N SER A 26 36.04 2.25 26.35
CA SER A 26 34.76 2.94 26.21
C SER A 26 34.71 3.75 24.90
N GLY A 27 35.80 4.45 24.56
CA GLY A 27 35.89 5.21 23.30
C GLY A 27 35.76 4.31 22.08
N ILE A 28 36.48 3.19 22.05
CA ILE A 28 36.40 2.22 20.94
C ILE A 28 35.00 1.60 20.88
N THR A 29 34.43 1.20 22.01
CA THR A 29 33.10 0.59 22.09
C THR A 29 32.02 1.53 21.57
N ILE A 30 32.03 2.81 22.00
CA ILE A 30 31.09 3.82 21.54
C ILE A 30 31.24 4.05 20.02
N GLY A 31 32.51 4.13 19.53
CA GLY A 31 32.77 4.31 18.11
C GLY A 31 32.24 3.14 17.26
N VAL A 32 32.55 1.91 17.63
CA VAL A 32 32.08 0.72 16.92
C VAL A 32 30.56 0.58 17.01
N PHE A 33 29.98 0.79 18.20
CA PHE A 33 28.53 0.74 18.39
C PHE A 33 27.80 1.78 17.53
N SER A 34 28.35 3.00 17.46
CA SER A 34 27.77 4.08 16.62
C SER A 34 27.77 3.69 15.13
N VAL A 35 28.87 3.15 14.60
CA VAL A 35 28.97 2.72 13.21
C VAL A 35 27.99 1.59 12.91
N ILE A 36 27.95 0.56 13.77
CA ILE A 36 27.01 -0.56 13.61
C ILE A 36 25.57 -0.07 13.68
N GLY A 37 25.24 0.82 14.63
CA GLY A 37 23.91 1.39 14.79
C GLY A 37 23.45 2.15 13.54
N VAL A 38 24.30 2.99 12.97
CA VAL A 38 24.01 3.71 11.72
C VAL A 38 23.82 2.74 10.57
N MET A 39 24.74 1.77 10.39
CA MET A 39 24.63 0.78 9.30
C MET A 39 23.36 -0.06 9.42
N THR A 40 23.00 -0.49 10.60
CA THR A 40 21.76 -1.26 10.84
C THR A 40 20.52 -0.43 10.51
N THR A 41 20.50 0.83 10.96
CA THR A 41 19.38 1.75 10.67
C THR A 41 19.24 2.00 9.17
N VAL A 42 20.34 2.27 8.48
CA VAL A 42 20.33 2.48 7.02
C VAL A 42 19.89 1.20 6.28
N SER A 43 20.34 0.03 6.70
CA SER A 43 19.95 -1.25 6.10
C SER A 43 18.45 -1.54 6.31
N ALA A 44 17.93 -1.30 7.51
CA ALA A 44 16.50 -1.43 7.81
C ALA A 44 15.66 -0.47 6.97
N MET A 45 16.12 0.78 6.83
CA MET A 45 15.45 1.79 6.01
C MET A 45 15.46 1.41 4.52
N ARG A 46 16.58 0.91 4.00
CA ARG A 46 16.66 0.39 2.61
C ARG A 46 15.68 -0.75 2.38
N GLY A 47 15.65 -1.74 3.27
CA GLY A 47 14.71 -2.86 3.18
C GLY A 47 13.25 -2.41 3.18
N SER A 48 12.89 -1.43 4.01
CA SER A 48 11.55 -0.85 4.03
C SER A 48 11.22 -0.10 2.73
N ILE A 49 12.19 0.61 2.16
CA ILE A 49 12.03 1.33 0.88
C ILE A 49 11.91 0.33 -0.28
N GLU A 50 12.77 -0.69 -0.34
CA GLU A 50 12.72 -1.71 -1.39
C GLU A 50 11.40 -2.48 -1.36
N THR A 51 10.93 -2.87 -0.18
CA THR A 51 9.62 -3.51 -0.03
C THR A 51 8.48 -2.57 -0.42
N GLY A 52 8.56 -1.30 -0.04
CA GLY A 52 7.58 -0.28 -0.40
C GLY A 52 7.59 0.12 -1.88
N LEU A 53 8.76 0.04 -2.55
CA LEU A 53 8.90 0.37 -3.97
C LEU A 53 8.63 -0.83 -4.88
N SER A 54 8.90 -2.06 -4.46
CA SER A 54 8.54 -3.26 -5.21
C SER A 54 7.03 -3.37 -5.43
N PHE A 55 6.26 -2.75 -4.55
CA PHE A 55 4.82 -2.55 -4.69
C PHE A 55 4.43 -1.70 -5.90
N LEU A 56 5.25 -0.74 -6.30
CA LEU A 56 4.97 0.15 -7.44
C LEU A 56 5.27 -0.50 -8.81
N GLY A 57 5.93 -1.69 -8.83
CA GLY A 57 6.37 -2.34 -10.07
C GLY A 57 7.49 -1.56 -10.77
N SER A 58 8.55 -2.22 -11.16
CA SER A 58 9.72 -1.57 -11.78
C SER A 58 9.42 -0.93 -13.17
N ASN A 59 8.32 -1.31 -13.80
CA ASN A 59 7.95 -0.91 -15.17
C ASN A 59 6.58 -0.22 -15.25
N MET A 60 6.12 0.38 -14.15
CA MET A 60 4.83 1.06 -14.11
C MET A 60 5.00 2.58 -14.05
N PHE A 61 4.21 3.31 -14.81
CA PHE A 61 4.03 4.73 -14.62
C PHE A 61 2.56 5.05 -14.36
N GLN A 62 2.31 6.09 -13.59
CA GLN A 62 0.97 6.50 -13.23
C GLN A 62 0.70 7.92 -13.70
N ILE A 63 -0.41 8.11 -14.41
CA ILE A 63 -0.90 9.42 -14.80
C ILE A 63 -2.09 9.75 -13.91
N GLY A 64 -2.02 10.86 -13.21
CA GLY A 64 -3.08 11.29 -12.31
C GLY A 64 -3.05 12.77 -11.99
N LYS A 65 -4.18 13.33 -11.60
CA LYS A 65 -4.26 14.73 -11.12
C LYS A 65 -3.44 14.91 -9.84
N HIS A 66 -3.46 13.94 -8.96
CA HIS A 66 -2.79 13.97 -7.66
C HIS A 66 -1.54 13.09 -7.70
N PRO A 67 -0.38 13.59 -7.27
CA PRO A 67 0.81 12.78 -7.17
C PRO A 67 0.62 11.69 -6.12
N THR A 68 1.09 10.49 -6.41
CA THR A 68 1.23 9.40 -5.45
C THR A 68 2.55 9.61 -4.71
N GLY A 69 2.51 10.22 -3.52
CA GLY A 69 3.70 10.45 -2.73
C GLY A 69 3.47 11.41 -1.58
N ILE A 70 4.52 11.66 -0.81
CA ILE A 70 4.49 12.56 0.34
C ILE A 70 4.07 13.95 -0.12
N GLN A 71 2.97 14.46 0.42
CA GLN A 71 2.48 15.79 0.11
C GLN A 71 3.42 16.84 0.74
N VAL A 72 4.17 17.51 -0.10
CA VAL A 72 5.07 18.60 0.30
C VAL A 72 4.36 19.94 0.09
N GLY A 73 4.09 20.66 1.18
CA GLY A 73 3.83 22.09 1.21
C GLY A 73 2.53 22.66 0.59
N GLY A 74 2.00 23.73 1.17
CA GLY A 74 0.72 24.37 0.83
C GLY A 74 0.59 24.93 -0.60
N ASP A 75 1.64 25.44 -1.20
CA ASP A 75 1.61 26.00 -2.57
C ASP A 75 1.44 24.91 -3.65
N GLN A 76 1.98 23.74 -3.41
CA GLN A 76 1.86 22.61 -4.33
C GLN A 76 0.43 22.06 -4.36
N ARG A 77 -0.27 22.11 -3.23
CA ARG A 77 -1.68 21.71 -3.13
C ARG A 77 -2.59 22.58 -4.00
N ARG A 78 -2.41 23.90 -3.97
CA ARG A 78 -3.17 24.84 -4.82
C ARG A 78 -2.93 24.60 -6.31
N ARG A 79 -1.70 24.35 -6.73
CA ARG A 79 -1.37 24.02 -8.12
C ARG A 79 -2.00 22.71 -8.58
N ILE A 80 -2.08 21.72 -7.70
CA ILE A 80 -2.74 20.41 -8.00
C ILE A 80 -4.25 20.60 -8.14
N GLU A 81 -4.88 21.41 -7.28
CA GLU A 81 -6.31 21.68 -7.35
C GLU A 81 -6.71 22.37 -8.66
N GLN A 82 -5.85 23.22 -9.21
CA GLN A 82 -6.05 23.90 -10.49
C GLN A 82 -5.89 23.01 -11.73
N ARG A 83 -5.29 21.82 -11.60
CA ARG A 83 -5.19 20.87 -12.73
C ARG A 83 -6.56 20.40 -13.16
N ARG A 84 -6.76 20.23 -14.47
CA ARG A 84 -7.98 19.65 -15.01
C ARG A 84 -8.14 18.21 -14.53
N ASN A 85 -9.38 17.81 -14.27
CA ASN A 85 -9.69 16.42 -14.01
C ASN A 85 -9.54 15.61 -15.29
N ILE A 86 -9.04 14.40 -15.19
CA ILE A 86 -9.02 13.43 -16.27
C ILE A 86 -10.45 12.88 -16.37
N THR A 87 -11.08 13.01 -17.52
CA THR A 87 -12.41 12.44 -17.76
C THR A 87 -12.30 10.95 -18.05
N PHE A 88 -13.40 10.22 -17.85
CA PHE A 88 -13.42 8.78 -18.14
C PHE A 88 -13.19 8.51 -19.63
N GLU A 89 -13.77 9.32 -20.52
CA GLU A 89 -13.56 9.24 -21.97
C GLU A 89 -12.09 9.42 -22.36
N GLN A 90 -11.40 10.38 -21.73
CA GLN A 90 -9.96 10.58 -21.93
C GLN A 90 -9.15 9.37 -21.48
N ALA A 91 -9.55 8.77 -20.35
CA ALA A 91 -8.89 7.58 -19.82
C ALA A 91 -9.11 6.35 -20.72
N GLN A 92 -10.33 6.15 -21.25
CA GLN A 92 -10.62 5.10 -22.23
C GLN A 92 -9.84 5.30 -23.52
N ARG A 93 -9.86 6.51 -24.08
CA ARG A 93 -9.09 6.81 -25.28
C ARG A 93 -7.59 6.60 -25.09
N TYR A 94 -7.07 6.92 -23.89
CA TYR A 94 -5.69 6.63 -23.54
C TYR A 94 -5.44 5.12 -23.52
N GLN A 95 -6.35 4.33 -22.95
CA GLN A 95 -6.26 2.87 -22.94
C GLN A 95 -6.19 2.30 -24.35
N GLU A 96 -7.05 2.78 -25.27
CA GLU A 96 -7.07 2.37 -26.67
C GLU A 96 -5.74 2.71 -27.38
N LEU A 97 -5.22 3.93 -27.18
CA LEU A 97 -3.97 4.37 -27.81
C LEU A 97 -2.74 3.63 -27.27
N MET A 98 -2.81 3.13 -26.05
CA MET A 98 -1.71 2.42 -25.40
C MET A 98 -1.78 0.89 -25.61
N ALA A 99 -2.84 0.37 -26.23
CA ALA A 99 -3.03 -1.08 -26.39
C ALA A 99 -1.89 -1.78 -27.12
N ASP A 100 -1.24 -1.11 -28.07
CA ASP A 100 -0.09 -1.65 -28.80
C ASP A 100 1.25 -1.47 -28.09
N LEU A 101 1.31 -0.61 -27.05
CA LEU A 101 2.55 -0.23 -26.36
C LEU A 101 2.69 -0.84 -24.97
N THR A 102 1.57 -1.21 -24.35
CA THR A 102 1.56 -1.73 -22.96
C THR A 102 0.64 -2.93 -22.86
N GLU A 103 1.07 -3.93 -22.07
CA GLU A 103 0.24 -5.12 -21.82
C GLU A 103 -1.00 -4.80 -20.99
N VAL A 104 -0.92 -3.79 -20.11
CA VAL A 104 -1.95 -3.51 -19.11
C VAL A 104 -2.13 -2.02 -18.89
N VAL A 105 -3.35 -1.53 -19.06
CA VAL A 105 -3.76 -0.18 -18.65
C VAL A 105 -4.84 -0.26 -17.58
N CYS A 106 -4.48 0.07 -16.35
CA CYS A 106 -5.40 0.08 -15.22
C CYS A 106 -6.03 1.47 -15.04
N LEU A 107 -7.35 1.55 -15.12
CA LEU A 107 -8.11 2.74 -14.80
C LEU A 107 -8.53 2.69 -13.33
N LYS A 108 -8.32 3.81 -12.60
CA LYS A 108 -8.69 3.92 -11.18
C LYS A 108 -9.37 5.26 -10.89
N ALA A 109 -10.43 5.21 -10.10
CA ALA A 109 -11.07 6.39 -9.51
C ALA A 109 -11.30 6.14 -8.03
N PHE A 110 -10.98 7.10 -7.15
CA PHE A 110 -11.13 6.94 -5.71
C PHE A 110 -12.21 7.87 -5.16
N TYR A 111 -12.94 7.37 -4.15
CA TYR A 111 -13.94 8.13 -3.43
C TYR A 111 -13.27 9.23 -2.60
N ARG A 112 -13.77 10.46 -2.69
CA ARG A 112 -13.15 11.66 -2.08
C ARG A 112 -14.13 12.53 -1.27
N TRP A 113 -15.36 12.12 -1.12
CA TRP A 113 -16.40 12.90 -0.42
C TRP A 113 -16.47 12.63 1.10
N GLY A 114 -15.38 12.14 1.68
CA GLY A 114 -15.26 11.91 3.12
C GLY A 114 -14.84 10.47 3.46
N PRO A 115 -14.75 10.15 4.75
CA PRO A 115 -14.40 8.81 5.21
C PRO A 115 -15.52 7.83 4.87
N VAL A 116 -15.16 6.68 4.31
CA VAL A 116 -16.10 5.61 3.95
C VAL A 116 -16.02 4.50 4.99
N GLN A 117 -17.18 3.95 5.31
CA GLN A 117 -17.34 2.74 6.11
C GLN A 117 -18.08 1.69 5.30
N ALA A 118 -17.65 0.44 5.40
CA ALA A 118 -18.41 -0.69 4.92
C ALA A 118 -19.33 -1.21 6.03
N THR A 119 -20.56 -1.54 5.67
CA THR A 119 -21.55 -2.10 6.59
C THR A 119 -22.10 -3.40 6.05
N TYR A 120 -22.16 -4.42 6.91
CA TYR A 120 -22.83 -5.69 6.65
C TYR A 120 -23.61 -6.12 7.88
N ALA A 121 -24.91 -6.34 7.74
CA ALA A 121 -25.81 -6.60 8.86
C ALA A 121 -25.59 -5.58 10.00
N ASN A 122 -25.20 -6.03 11.17
CA ASN A 122 -24.93 -5.18 12.34
C ASN A 122 -23.45 -4.83 12.52
N ARG A 123 -22.56 -5.20 11.57
CA ARG A 123 -21.13 -4.96 11.64
C ARG A 123 -20.73 -3.81 10.74
N LYS A 124 -19.76 -3.03 11.19
CA LYS A 124 -19.21 -1.88 10.46
C LYS A 124 -17.68 -1.91 10.55
N THR A 125 -17.02 -1.42 9.50
CA THR A 125 -15.58 -1.16 9.54
C THR A 125 -15.29 0.18 10.22
N GLU A 126 -14.02 0.44 10.50
CA GLU A 126 -13.57 1.79 10.84
C GLU A 126 -13.78 2.73 9.65
N PRO A 127 -13.99 4.05 9.92
CA PRO A 127 -14.06 5.05 8.87
C PRO A 127 -12.68 5.26 8.22
N GLY A 128 -12.69 5.49 6.90
CA GLY A 128 -11.46 5.85 6.18
C GLY A 128 -10.88 4.73 5.32
N LEU A 129 -11.65 3.66 5.06
CA LEU A 129 -11.23 2.62 4.11
C LEU A 129 -11.00 3.19 2.71
N THR A 130 -10.06 2.60 1.98
CA THR A 130 -9.78 2.92 0.60
C THR A 130 -10.86 2.37 -0.31
N PHE A 131 -11.71 3.25 -0.83
CA PHE A 131 -12.83 2.89 -1.69
C PHE A 131 -12.67 3.50 -3.07
N GLY A 132 -12.79 2.69 -4.12
CA GLY A 132 -12.64 3.17 -5.48
C GLY A 132 -13.26 2.28 -6.55
N GLY A 133 -13.28 2.82 -7.78
CA GLY A 133 -13.62 2.12 -8.99
C GLY A 133 -12.39 1.75 -9.80
N THR A 134 -12.41 0.58 -10.42
CA THR A 134 -11.32 0.10 -11.27
C THR A 134 -11.82 -0.79 -12.40
N ASN A 135 -10.94 -1.09 -13.35
CA ASN A 135 -11.17 -2.09 -14.38
C ASN A 135 -10.55 -3.44 -14.00
N GLU A 136 -10.68 -4.45 -14.87
CA GLU A 136 -10.19 -5.82 -14.70
C GLU A 136 -8.68 -5.93 -14.53
N HIS A 137 -7.94 -4.91 -14.97
CA HIS A 137 -6.47 -4.89 -14.95
C HIS A 137 -5.86 -4.47 -13.59
N PHE A 138 -6.70 -4.20 -12.58
CA PHE A 138 -6.24 -3.73 -11.27
C PHE A 138 -5.24 -4.67 -10.60
N LEU A 139 -5.49 -5.97 -10.66
CA LEU A 139 -4.64 -6.98 -10.02
C LEU A 139 -3.22 -6.94 -10.61
N ALA A 140 -3.11 -7.03 -11.94
CA ALA A 140 -1.83 -7.03 -12.63
C ALA A 140 -1.06 -5.72 -12.40
N ALA A 141 -1.76 -4.58 -12.54
CA ALA A 141 -1.14 -3.27 -12.41
C ALA A 141 -0.71 -2.91 -10.98
N ASN A 142 -1.33 -3.48 -9.95
CA ASN A 142 -1.03 -3.12 -8.56
C ASN A 142 -0.50 -4.30 -7.74
N GLN A 143 -0.15 -5.42 -8.39
CA GLN A 143 0.38 -6.63 -7.76
C GLN A 143 -0.50 -7.14 -6.61
N TYR A 144 -1.82 -7.11 -6.82
CA TYR A 144 -2.77 -7.81 -5.98
C TYR A 144 -3.06 -9.19 -6.55
N SER A 145 -3.40 -10.14 -5.70
CA SER A 145 -3.92 -11.46 -6.07
C SER A 145 -5.27 -11.69 -5.39
N ILE A 146 -6.07 -12.56 -5.97
CA ILE A 146 -7.33 -12.99 -5.36
C ILE A 146 -7.04 -14.15 -4.41
N ASP A 147 -7.57 -14.06 -3.20
CA ASP A 147 -7.56 -15.13 -2.22
C ASP A 147 -8.72 -16.09 -2.45
N THR A 148 -9.96 -15.57 -2.44
CA THR A 148 -11.17 -16.36 -2.72
C THR A 148 -12.07 -15.62 -3.70
N GLY A 149 -12.81 -16.39 -4.53
CA GLY A 149 -13.70 -15.82 -5.52
C GLY A 149 -13.02 -15.53 -6.85
N ARG A 150 -13.38 -14.40 -7.50
CA ARG A 150 -12.87 -14.02 -8.82
C ARG A 150 -12.65 -12.53 -8.96
N ASN A 151 -11.84 -12.15 -9.94
CA ASN A 151 -11.68 -10.76 -10.38
C ASN A 151 -12.89 -10.27 -11.21
N PHE A 152 -12.93 -8.96 -11.46
CA PHE A 152 -13.81 -8.38 -12.47
C PHE A 152 -13.44 -8.90 -13.85
N THR A 153 -14.45 -9.03 -14.69
CA THR A 153 -14.29 -9.24 -16.14
C THR A 153 -14.61 -7.93 -16.87
N GLY A 154 -14.15 -7.79 -18.12
CA GLY A 154 -14.53 -6.64 -18.96
C GLY A 154 -16.05 -6.46 -19.00
N ALA A 155 -16.81 -7.55 -19.13
CA ALA A 155 -18.28 -7.51 -19.12
C ALA A 155 -18.87 -6.97 -17.79
N ASP A 156 -18.25 -7.24 -16.65
CA ASP A 156 -18.70 -6.68 -15.36
C ASP A 156 -18.48 -5.17 -15.31
N VAL A 157 -17.37 -4.71 -15.92
CA VAL A 157 -17.05 -3.28 -16.03
C VAL A 157 -18.00 -2.60 -17.03
N ASP A 158 -18.16 -3.13 -18.23
CA ASP A 158 -18.99 -2.55 -19.29
C ASP A 158 -20.47 -2.44 -18.89
N LEU A 159 -21.00 -3.47 -18.23
CA LEU A 159 -22.37 -3.52 -17.73
C LEU A 159 -22.58 -2.78 -16.41
N ALA A 160 -21.56 -2.14 -15.86
CA ALA A 160 -21.62 -1.42 -14.58
C ALA A 160 -22.27 -2.24 -13.45
N ARG A 161 -21.93 -3.52 -13.33
CA ARG A 161 -22.52 -4.41 -12.34
C ARG A 161 -22.21 -3.96 -10.91
N PRO A 162 -23.15 -4.05 -9.95
CA PRO A 162 -22.93 -3.64 -8.57
C PRO A 162 -22.15 -4.72 -7.78
N LEU A 163 -20.90 -4.95 -8.18
CA LEU A 163 -20.00 -5.95 -7.64
C LEU A 163 -18.89 -5.30 -6.84
N ALA A 164 -18.33 -6.01 -5.85
CA ALA A 164 -17.20 -5.54 -5.06
C ALA A 164 -16.17 -6.65 -4.84
N ILE A 165 -14.89 -6.27 -4.79
CA ILE A 165 -13.79 -7.07 -4.28
C ILE A 165 -13.25 -6.37 -3.05
N ILE A 166 -13.07 -7.10 -1.95
CA ILE A 166 -12.74 -6.54 -0.63
C ILE A 166 -11.38 -7.05 -0.12
N GLY A 167 -10.68 -6.21 0.63
CA GLY A 167 -9.42 -6.58 1.29
C GLY A 167 -9.63 -7.39 2.56
N GLN A 168 -8.55 -8.02 3.04
CA GLN A 168 -8.60 -8.94 4.19
C GLN A 168 -9.02 -8.27 5.50
N ASP A 169 -8.72 -7.00 5.71
CA ASP A 169 -9.16 -6.27 6.90
C ASP A 169 -10.70 -6.19 6.98
N LEU A 170 -11.37 -6.03 5.83
CA LEU A 170 -12.82 -6.04 5.77
C LEU A 170 -13.38 -7.45 6.00
N VAL A 171 -12.74 -8.47 5.44
CA VAL A 171 -13.15 -9.87 5.66
C VAL A 171 -13.11 -10.19 7.15
N LYS A 172 -12.00 -9.90 7.84
CA LYS A 172 -11.81 -10.14 9.27
C LYS A 172 -12.85 -9.40 10.13
N LYS A 173 -13.19 -8.16 9.75
CA LYS A 173 -14.13 -7.30 10.52
C LYS A 173 -15.60 -7.61 10.25
N LEU A 174 -15.98 -7.81 8.98
CA LEU A 174 -17.40 -7.98 8.59
C LEU A 174 -17.84 -9.46 8.59
N PHE A 175 -16.93 -10.39 8.26
CA PHE A 175 -17.23 -11.80 8.03
C PHE A 175 -16.35 -12.76 8.85
N PRO A 176 -16.20 -12.61 10.18
CA PRO A 176 -15.26 -13.43 10.97
C PRO A 176 -15.60 -14.93 10.99
N SER A 177 -16.83 -15.31 10.68
CA SER A 177 -17.31 -16.70 10.79
C SER A 177 -18.04 -17.21 9.56
N GLU A 178 -18.09 -16.42 8.49
CA GLU A 178 -18.81 -16.77 7.27
C GLU A 178 -18.07 -16.32 6.00
N SER A 179 -18.36 -16.97 4.88
CA SER A 179 -17.80 -16.55 3.59
C SER A 179 -18.39 -15.22 3.14
N PRO A 180 -17.55 -14.26 2.70
CA PRO A 180 -18.02 -12.98 2.16
C PRO A 180 -18.63 -13.11 0.76
N LEU A 181 -18.36 -14.21 0.03
CA LEU A 181 -18.78 -14.35 -1.36
C LEU A 181 -20.31 -14.39 -1.49
N GLY A 182 -20.84 -13.64 -2.44
CA GLY A 182 -22.28 -13.52 -2.68
C GLY A 182 -23.04 -12.64 -1.66
N LYS A 183 -22.36 -12.15 -0.62
CA LYS A 183 -22.98 -11.27 0.39
C LYS A 183 -23.03 -9.83 -0.11
N MET A 184 -24.04 -9.11 0.33
CA MET A 184 -24.24 -7.69 -0.02
C MET A 184 -23.70 -6.79 1.09
N ILE A 185 -22.76 -5.92 0.74
CA ILE A 185 -22.21 -4.89 1.63
C ILE A 185 -22.69 -3.51 1.22
N LYS A 186 -22.86 -2.62 2.19
CA LYS A 186 -23.22 -1.23 1.95
C LYS A 186 -22.00 -0.32 2.12
N LEU A 187 -21.74 0.50 1.09
CA LEU A 187 -20.60 1.43 1.00
C LEU A 187 -21.13 2.80 0.54
N ALA A 188 -20.83 3.85 1.28
CA ALA A 188 -21.25 5.23 0.93
C ALA A 188 -22.72 5.33 0.49
N GLY A 189 -23.64 4.58 1.14
CA GLY A 189 -25.07 4.58 0.83
C GLY A 189 -25.50 3.66 -0.31
N ARG A 190 -24.60 3.00 -1.01
CA ARG A 190 -24.87 2.06 -2.12
C ARG A 190 -24.59 0.62 -1.69
N THR A 191 -25.24 -0.33 -2.34
CA THR A 191 -25.10 -1.77 -2.05
C THR A 191 -24.35 -2.47 -3.18
N TYR A 192 -23.41 -3.33 -2.81
CA TYR A 192 -22.57 -4.09 -3.74
C TYR A 192 -22.51 -5.55 -3.30
N THR A 193 -22.49 -6.47 -4.26
CA THR A 193 -22.30 -7.90 -4.01
C THR A 193 -20.84 -8.25 -4.03
N VAL A 194 -20.34 -8.89 -2.99
CA VAL A 194 -18.94 -9.35 -2.90
C VAL A 194 -18.74 -10.56 -3.81
N ILE A 195 -17.81 -10.46 -4.76
CA ILE A 195 -17.47 -11.55 -5.70
C ILE A 195 -16.08 -12.12 -5.48
N GLY A 196 -15.25 -11.45 -4.72
CA GLY A 196 -13.89 -11.91 -4.42
C GLY A 196 -13.29 -11.16 -3.25
N THR A 197 -12.21 -11.73 -2.73
CA THR A 197 -11.37 -11.11 -1.70
C THR A 197 -9.94 -11.04 -2.19
N TYR A 198 -9.26 -9.94 -1.86
CA TYR A 198 -7.82 -9.82 -2.10
C TYR A 198 -7.03 -10.68 -1.11
N ALA A 199 -5.92 -11.26 -1.56
CA ALA A 199 -4.95 -11.86 -0.65
C ALA A 199 -4.31 -10.80 0.25
N GLU A 200 -3.92 -11.20 1.45
CA GLU A 200 -3.30 -10.31 2.42
C GLU A 200 -1.98 -9.76 1.87
N LYS A 201 -1.85 -8.44 1.88
CA LYS A 201 -0.70 -7.71 1.39
C LYS A 201 0.11 -7.07 2.53
N GLY A 202 -0.54 -6.87 3.67
CA GLY A 202 0.08 -6.33 4.87
C GLY A 202 0.18 -4.80 4.89
N THR A 203 1.16 -4.32 5.62
CA THR A 203 1.35 -2.88 5.87
C THR A 203 2.58 -2.38 5.12
N SER A 204 2.45 -1.27 4.41
CA SER A 204 3.55 -0.58 3.74
C SER A 204 3.59 0.88 4.20
N PHE A 205 4.79 1.37 4.58
CA PHE A 205 4.98 2.74 5.13
C PHE A 205 4.00 3.11 6.26
N GLY A 206 3.67 2.14 7.13
CA GLY A 206 2.76 2.37 8.26
C GLY A 206 1.27 2.42 7.91
N GLN A 207 0.90 2.16 6.65
CA GLN A 207 -0.49 2.08 6.19
C GLN A 207 -0.83 0.67 5.76
N THR A 208 -1.99 0.15 6.22
CA THR A 208 -2.49 -1.14 5.75
C THR A 208 -2.89 -1.06 4.28
N GLN A 209 -2.56 -2.10 3.53
CA GLN A 209 -2.95 -2.27 2.13
C GLN A 209 -4.22 -3.13 2.01
N ASP A 210 -4.65 -3.70 3.12
CA ASP A 210 -5.74 -4.66 3.19
C ASP A 210 -7.09 -4.01 3.53
N ASP A 211 -7.09 -2.69 3.80
CA ASP A 211 -8.29 -1.88 4.04
C ASP A 211 -8.79 -1.22 2.75
N ILE A 212 -9.10 -2.05 1.76
CA ILE A 212 -9.44 -1.63 0.41
C ILE A 212 -10.72 -2.30 -0.09
N VAL A 213 -11.53 -1.53 -0.82
CA VAL A 213 -12.68 -2.04 -1.58
C VAL A 213 -12.65 -1.45 -2.97
N MET A 214 -12.73 -2.32 -3.97
CA MET A 214 -12.84 -1.93 -5.36
C MET A 214 -14.15 -2.41 -5.96
N VAL A 215 -14.73 -1.58 -6.82
CA VAL A 215 -15.92 -1.87 -7.62
C VAL A 215 -15.62 -1.59 -9.09
N PRO A 216 -16.43 -2.04 -10.06
CA PRO A 216 -16.24 -1.67 -11.47
C PRO A 216 -16.26 -0.15 -11.65
N ILE A 217 -15.30 0.41 -12.42
CA ILE A 217 -15.13 1.86 -12.57
C ILE A 217 -16.37 2.53 -13.15
N THR A 218 -17.04 1.90 -14.09
CA THR A 218 -18.29 2.38 -14.69
C THR A 218 -19.41 2.47 -13.68
N ARG A 219 -19.51 1.46 -12.79
CA ARG A 219 -20.47 1.48 -11.68
C ARG A 219 -20.12 2.58 -10.67
N PHE A 220 -18.85 2.72 -10.32
CA PHE A 220 -18.39 3.77 -9.42
C PHE A 220 -18.73 5.17 -9.93
N LEU A 221 -18.47 5.43 -11.21
CA LEU A 221 -18.79 6.71 -11.85
C LEU A 221 -20.30 6.96 -11.95
N SER A 222 -21.09 5.92 -12.18
CA SER A 222 -22.55 6.01 -12.18
C SER A 222 -23.11 6.36 -10.80
N ASP A 223 -22.54 5.79 -9.73
CA ASP A 223 -23.02 6.00 -8.36
C ASP A 223 -22.56 7.34 -7.74
N PHE A 224 -21.37 7.81 -8.07
CA PHE A 224 -20.72 8.96 -7.43
C PHE A 224 -20.32 10.08 -8.38
N GLY A 225 -20.46 9.88 -9.68
CA GLY A 225 -20.03 10.84 -10.70
C GLY A 225 -18.52 10.84 -10.93
N ALA A 226 -18.07 11.46 -12.00
CA ALA A 226 -16.67 11.79 -12.18
C ALA A 226 -16.25 12.80 -11.12
N ALA A 227 -15.15 12.57 -10.43
CA ALA A 227 -14.63 13.51 -9.43
C ALA A 227 -14.51 14.92 -10.06
N ARG A 228 -15.28 15.85 -9.52
CA ARG A 228 -15.22 17.27 -9.89
C ARG A 228 -13.98 17.94 -9.32
#